data_316b02a3c910864d13ab3cc2dbb1d767
#
_entry.id   316b02a3c910864d13ab3cc2dbb1d767
#
_cell.length_a   1.000
_cell.length_b   1.000
_cell.length_c   1.000
_cell.angle_alpha   90.00
_cell.angle_beta   90.00
_cell.angle_gamma   90.00
#
_symmetry.space_group_name_H-M   'P 1'
#
loop_
_entity.id
_entity.type
_entity.pdbx_description
1 polymer ?
#
loop_
_entity_poly.entity_id
_entity_poly.type
_entity_poly.pdbx_seq_one_letter_code
_entity_poly.pdbx_strand_id
1 'polypeptide(L)'
;ILVDHLRIPGNVACCSSWSYIPDERHSRLDLFFYELSRDIYLYFLSFKRPELSVRGLVFAYHTEPARRIGIRVDIKRGEDGTLAMHLREVGKIVFIHDRKARAVTGYGTVGQDGSLLNSLKVRVYKALRNIHQLFTKQEKYQDEESNLIK
;
A
#
# COMPACT_ATOMS: atom_id res chain seq x y z
N ILE A 1 2.22 -6.63 -17.06
CA ILE A 1 1.63 -7.26 -15.88
C ILE A 1 0.49 -6.42 -15.31
N LEU A 2 0.71 -5.17 -14.84
CA LEU A 2 -0.37 -4.33 -14.28
C LEU A 2 -1.49 -4.10 -15.28
N VAL A 3 -1.14 -3.69 -16.50
CA VAL A 3 -2.11 -3.45 -17.59
C VAL A 3 -2.89 -4.72 -17.95
N ASP A 4 -2.25 -5.87 -17.93
CA ASP A 4 -2.90 -7.15 -18.26
C ASP A 4 -3.97 -7.51 -17.23
N HIS A 5 -3.69 -7.24 -15.95
CA HIS A 5 -4.67 -7.41 -14.87
C HIS A 5 -5.83 -6.42 -14.96
N LEU A 6 -5.59 -5.19 -15.42
CA LEU A 6 -6.67 -4.22 -15.66
C LEU A 6 -7.57 -4.60 -16.83
N ARG A 7 -7.08 -5.35 -17.82
CA ARG A 7 -7.89 -5.83 -18.95
C ARG A 7 -8.88 -6.93 -18.57
N ILE A 8 -8.72 -7.54 -17.39
CA ILE A 8 -9.66 -8.56 -16.90
C ILE A 8 -10.97 -7.88 -16.52
N PRO A 9 -12.12 -8.31 -17.07
CA PRO A 9 -13.41 -7.71 -16.77
C PRO A 9 -13.72 -7.68 -15.27
N GLY A 10 -14.21 -6.55 -14.78
CA GLY A 10 -14.54 -6.33 -13.39
C GLY A 10 -13.39 -5.80 -12.53
N ASN A 11 -12.14 -5.85 -12.99
CA ASN A 11 -11.03 -5.21 -12.31
C ASN A 11 -11.03 -3.71 -12.63
N VAL A 12 -11.09 -2.88 -11.61
CA VAL A 12 -11.02 -1.41 -11.74
C VAL A 12 -9.66 -0.85 -11.38
N ALA A 13 -8.92 -1.58 -10.56
CA ALA A 13 -7.58 -1.20 -10.14
C ALA A 13 -6.73 -2.43 -9.81
N CYS A 14 -5.42 -2.24 -9.83
CA CYS A 14 -4.47 -3.22 -9.33
C CYS A 14 -3.28 -2.52 -8.65
N CYS A 15 -2.69 -3.22 -7.70
CA CYS A 15 -1.51 -2.75 -6.98
C CYS A 15 -0.52 -3.90 -6.75
N SER A 16 0.68 -3.55 -6.37
CA SER A 16 1.71 -4.53 -6.01
C SER A 16 2.60 -4.00 -4.88
N SER A 17 3.51 -4.81 -4.44
CA SER A 17 4.54 -4.47 -3.47
C SER A 17 5.69 -3.69 -4.12
N TRP A 18 6.69 -3.34 -3.35
CA TRP A 18 7.91 -2.66 -3.80
C TRP A 18 9.15 -3.27 -3.14
N SER A 19 10.31 -2.97 -3.66
CA SER A 19 11.60 -3.36 -3.09
C SER A 19 12.47 -2.13 -2.87
N TYR A 20 13.39 -2.20 -1.92
CA TYR A 20 14.31 -1.13 -1.64
C TYR A 20 15.64 -1.33 -2.36
N ILE A 21 16.27 -0.23 -2.77
CA ILE A 21 17.64 -0.25 -3.28
C ILE A 21 18.56 -0.43 -2.08
N PRO A 22 19.43 -1.47 -2.03
CA PRO A 22 20.41 -1.60 -0.96
C PRO A 22 21.31 -0.38 -0.89
N ASP A 23 21.61 0.09 0.32
CA ASP A 23 22.57 1.16 0.57
C ASP A 23 23.61 0.73 1.61
N GLU A 24 24.60 1.59 1.87
CA GLU A 24 25.67 1.30 2.82
C GLU A 24 25.21 1.25 4.28
N ARG A 25 24.03 1.82 4.58
CA ARG A 25 23.47 1.90 5.95
C ARG A 25 22.66 0.69 6.34
N HIS A 26 22.20 -0.10 5.38
CA HIS A 26 21.27 -1.18 5.61
C HIS A 26 21.84 -2.49 5.06
N SER A 27 22.00 -3.47 5.93
CA SER A 27 22.46 -4.78 5.50
C SER A 27 21.42 -5.44 4.57
N ARG A 28 21.89 -6.23 3.63
CA ARG A 28 20.99 -6.99 2.73
C ARG A 28 20.05 -7.94 3.49
N LEU A 29 20.52 -8.46 4.62
CA LEU A 29 19.70 -9.32 5.48
C LEU A 29 18.58 -8.55 6.17
N ASP A 30 18.86 -7.37 6.70
CA ASP A 30 17.83 -6.52 7.33
C ASP A 30 16.76 -6.12 6.32
N LEU A 31 17.16 -5.77 5.10
CA LEU A 31 16.23 -5.49 4.02
C LEU A 31 15.38 -6.69 3.65
N PHE A 32 15.99 -7.86 3.54
CA PHE A 32 15.29 -9.10 3.24
C PHE A 32 14.19 -9.39 4.28
N PHE A 33 14.54 -9.35 5.57
CA PHE A 33 13.57 -9.60 6.64
C PHE A 33 12.48 -8.54 6.71
N TYR A 34 12.85 -7.28 6.50
CA TYR A 34 11.89 -6.18 6.43
C TYR A 34 10.89 -6.37 5.28
N GLU A 35 11.38 -6.63 4.08
CA GLU A 35 10.55 -6.85 2.90
C GLU A 35 9.66 -8.09 3.05
N LEU A 36 10.22 -9.18 3.57
CA LEU A 36 9.48 -10.41 3.83
C LEU A 36 8.32 -10.19 4.82
N SER A 37 8.57 -9.51 5.93
CA SER A 37 7.55 -9.20 6.94
C SER A 37 6.43 -8.33 6.36
N ARG A 38 6.81 -7.32 5.57
CA ARG A 38 5.85 -6.48 4.87
C ARG A 38 5.03 -7.27 3.85
N ASP A 39 5.67 -8.12 3.07
CA ASP A 39 5.00 -8.90 2.03
C ASP A 39 4.01 -9.90 2.61
N ILE A 40 4.37 -10.54 3.72
CA ILE A 40 3.45 -11.40 4.48
C ILE A 40 2.23 -10.60 4.94
N TYR A 41 2.44 -9.42 5.50
CA TYR A 41 1.34 -8.55 5.93
C TYR A 41 0.43 -8.13 4.75
N LEU A 42 1.01 -7.68 3.64
CA LEU A 42 0.26 -7.30 2.45
C LEU A 42 -0.46 -8.50 1.82
N TYR A 43 0.13 -9.69 1.88
CA TYR A 43 -0.51 -10.92 1.44
C TYR A 43 -1.82 -11.17 2.19
N PHE A 44 -1.81 -11.11 3.51
CA PHE A 44 -3.03 -11.28 4.31
C PHE A 44 -4.07 -10.19 4.06
N LEU A 45 -3.64 -8.93 3.94
CA LEU A 45 -4.55 -7.82 3.60
C LEU A 45 -5.23 -8.05 2.25
N SER A 46 -4.48 -8.50 1.26
CA SER A 46 -4.96 -8.62 -0.12
C SER A 46 -6.12 -9.59 -0.31
N PHE A 47 -6.30 -10.57 0.60
CA PHE A 47 -7.42 -11.50 0.55
C PHE A 47 -8.76 -10.86 0.93
N LYS A 48 -8.78 -10.02 1.96
CA LYS A 48 -10.01 -9.45 2.50
C LYS A 48 -10.21 -7.99 2.10
N ARG A 49 -9.14 -7.23 2.16
CA ARG A 49 -9.16 -5.78 2.01
C ARG A 49 -8.02 -5.31 1.09
N PRO A 50 -8.03 -5.68 -0.22
CA PRO A 50 -6.95 -5.32 -1.15
C PRO A 50 -6.77 -3.80 -1.27
N GLU A 51 -7.81 -3.00 -1.05
CA GLU A 51 -7.75 -1.54 -1.01
C GLU A 51 -6.80 -1.01 0.07
N LEU A 52 -6.66 -1.73 1.18
CA LEU A 52 -5.72 -1.35 2.25
C LEU A 52 -4.25 -1.67 1.91
N SER A 53 -4.02 -2.48 0.88
CA SER A 53 -2.68 -2.80 0.39
C SER A 53 -2.14 -1.78 -0.60
N VAL A 54 -2.98 -0.85 -1.06
CA VAL A 54 -2.59 0.17 -2.04
C VAL A 54 -1.56 1.12 -1.46
N ARG A 55 -0.54 1.41 -2.27
CA ARG A 55 0.49 2.42 -2.04
C ARG A 55 0.80 3.07 -3.38
N GLY A 56 0.96 4.39 -3.40
CA GLY A 56 1.14 5.17 -4.60
C GLY A 56 2.33 4.77 -5.48
N LEU A 57 3.28 4.03 -4.93
CA LEU A 57 4.42 3.51 -5.69
C LEU A 57 4.03 2.53 -6.79
N VAL A 58 3.06 1.65 -6.52
CA VAL A 58 2.58 0.65 -7.49
C VAL A 58 1.07 0.55 -7.40
N PHE A 59 0.42 1.48 -8.05
CA PHE A 59 -1.03 1.55 -8.12
C PHE A 59 -1.45 1.95 -9.53
N ALA A 60 -2.19 1.08 -10.21
CA ALA A 60 -2.74 1.33 -11.53
C ALA A 60 -4.27 1.14 -11.49
N TYR A 61 -5.00 1.96 -12.24
CA TYR A 61 -6.45 1.96 -12.23
C TYR A 61 -7.02 2.48 -13.56
N HIS A 62 -8.27 2.16 -13.82
CA HIS A 62 -8.98 2.72 -14.94
C HIS A 62 -9.28 4.20 -14.71
N THR A 63 -8.92 5.02 -15.69
CA THR A 63 -9.03 6.48 -15.60
C THR A 63 -10.48 6.95 -15.44
N GLU A 64 -11.42 6.29 -16.13
CA GLU A 64 -12.82 6.72 -16.15
C GLU A 64 -13.49 6.64 -14.76
N PRO A 65 -13.48 5.48 -14.04
CA PRO A 65 -14.01 5.46 -12.69
C PRO A 65 -13.25 6.39 -11.73
N ALA A 66 -11.93 6.52 -11.87
CA ALA A 66 -11.15 7.41 -11.03
C ALA A 66 -11.52 8.90 -11.24
N ARG A 67 -11.78 9.32 -12.47
CA ARG A 67 -12.26 10.68 -12.77
C ARG A 67 -13.64 10.97 -12.17
N ARG A 68 -14.55 9.99 -12.19
CA ARG A 68 -15.89 10.15 -11.59
C ARG A 68 -15.83 10.27 -10.07
N ILE A 69 -14.94 9.54 -9.43
CA ILE A 69 -14.72 9.57 -7.99
C ILE A 69 -14.01 10.88 -7.59
N GLY A 70 -13.02 11.29 -8.38
CA GLY A 70 -12.14 12.40 -8.06
C GLY A 70 -10.98 11.98 -7.14
N ILE A 71 -9.86 12.65 -7.27
CA ILE A 71 -8.70 12.48 -6.38
C ILE A 71 -8.69 13.62 -5.39
N ARG A 72 -8.63 13.31 -4.11
CA ARG A 72 -8.53 14.31 -3.05
C ARG A 72 -7.16 14.95 -3.07
N VAL A 73 -7.13 16.25 -3.30
CA VAL A 73 -5.90 17.08 -3.31
C VAL A 73 -5.75 17.90 -2.03
N ASP A 74 -6.75 17.86 -1.17
CA ASP A 74 -6.83 18.59 0.10
C ASP A 74 -6.14 17.85 1.26
N ILE A 75 -5.73 16.59 1.05
CA ILE A 75 -5.05 15.77 2.04
C ILE A 75 -3.56 15.64 1.71
N LYS A 76 -2.73 15.70 2.73
CA LYS A 76 -1.26 15.61 2.56
C LYS A 76 -0.76 14.20 2.29
N ARG A 77 -1.48 13.17 2.76
CA ARG A 77 -1.13 11.76 2.60
C ARG A 77 -2.40 10.91 2.64
N GLY A 78 -2.38 9.79 1.91
CA GLY A 78 -3.48 8.83 1.92
C GLY A 78 -4.47 9.02 0.75
N GLU A 79 -4.15 9.91 -0.18
CA GLU A 79 -4.92 10.13 -1.41
C GLU A 79 -5.11 8.82 -2.20
N ASP A 80 -4.05 8.01 -2.32
CA ASP A 80 -4.10 6.71 -2.98
C ASP A 80 -5.02 5.72 -2.26
N GLY A 81 -4.94 5.71 -0.92
CA GLY A 81 -5.78 4.86 -0.09
C GLY A 81 -7.26 5.28 -0.18
N THR A 82 -7.53 6.58 -0.14
CA THR A 82 -8.89 7.11 -0.28
C THR A 82 -9.47 6.78 -1.66
N LEU A 83 -8.70 6.98 -2.72
CA LEU A 83 -9.11 6.60 -4.08
C LEU A 83 -9.36 5.10 -4.18
N ALA A 84 -8.48 4.27 -3.60
CA ALA A 84 -8.65 2.82 -3.60
C ALA A 84 -9.93 2.37 -2.88
N MET A 85 -10.27 3.00 -1.75
CA MET A 85 -11.52 2.71 -1.02
C MET A 85 -12.75 2.95 -1.91
N HIS A 86 -12.81 4.09 -2.59
CA HIS A 86 -13.92 4.41 -3.49
C HIS A 86 -13.93 3.55 -4.76
N LEU A 87 -12.76 3.24 -5.33
CA LEU A 87 -12.67 2.33 -6.48
C LEU A 87 -13.16 0.92 -6.12
N ARG A 88 -12.96 0.48 -4.89
CA ARG A 88 -13.46 -0.81 -4.40
C ARG A 88 -14.97 -0.91 -4.42
N GLU A 89 -15.69 0.21 -4.30
CA GLU A 89 -17.16 0.26 -4.37
C GLU A 89 -17.69 0.06 -5.79
N VAL A 90 -16.90 0.44 -6.80
CA VAL A 90 -17.30 0.35 -8.22
C VAL A 90 -16.72 -0.84 -8.95
N GLY A 91 -15.78 -1.59 -8.34
CA GLY A 91 -15.24 -2.79 -8.93
C GLY A 91 -14.16 -3.47 -8.09
N LYS A 92 -13.50 -4.44 -8.69
CA LYS A 92 -12.51 -5.28 -8.00
C LYS A 92 -11.14 -4.63 -8.04
N ILE A 93 -10.45 -4.61 -6.89
CA ILE A 93 -9.03 -4.28 -6.78
C ILE A 93 -8.25 -5.58 -6.63
N VAL A 94 -7.18 -5.72 -7.40
CA VAL A 94 -6.34 -6.92 -7.41
C VAL A 94 -4.94 -6.58 -6.89
N PHE A 95 -4.48 -7.31 -5.89
CA PHE A 95 -3.10 -7.26 -5.45
C PHE A 95 -2.27 -8.28 -6.24
N ILE A 96 -1.23 -7.82 -6.91
CA ILE A 96 -0.36 -8.64 -7.76
C ILE A 96 0.87 -9.06 -6.95
N HIS A 97 0.99 -10.38 -6.73
CA HIS A 97 2.07 -10.97 -5.95
C HIS A 97 3.36 -11.20 -6.76
N ASP A 98 3.29 -11.06 -8.09
CA ASP A 98 4.46 -11.25 -8.95
C ASP A 98 5.54 -10.21 -8.62
N ARG A 99 6.76 -10.70 -8.35
CA ARG A 99 7.92 -9.86 -8.07
C ARG A 99 8.27 -8.93 -9.24
N LYS A 100 7.97 -9.30 -10.47
CA LYS A 100 8.19 -8.48 -11.67
C LYS A 100 7.28 -7.25 -11.73
N ALA A 101 6.19 -7.25 -10.97
CA ALA A 101 5.29 -6.11 -10.86
C ALA A 101 5.69 -5.09 -9.78
N ARG A 102 6.79 -5.33 -9.06
CA ARG A 102 7.24 -4.46 -7.98
C ARG A 102 7.95 -3.22 -8.50
N ALA A 103 7.73 -2.09 -7.85
CA ALA A 103 8.59 -0.93 -8.01
C ALA A 103 9.86 -1.08 -7.16
N VAL A 104 10.92 -0.43 -7.58
CA VAL A 104 12.15 -0.29 -6.79
C VAL A 104 12.25 1.15 -6.33
N THR A 105 12.49 1.37 -5.04
CA THR A 105 12.49 2.71 -4.44
C THR A 105 13.63 2.88 -3.44
N GLY A 106 13.96 4.11 -3.15
CA GLY A 106 14.85 4.47 -2.04
C GLY A 106 14.11 4.45 -0.70
N TYR A 107 14.83 4.75 0.37
CA TYR A 107 14.33 4.62 1.75
C TYR A 107 13.28 5.66 2.16
N GLY A 108 13.19 6.80 1.48
CA GLY A 108 12.16 7.82 1.71
C GLY A 108 11.75 7.99 3.18
N THR A 109 10.49 7.68 3.48
CA THR A 109 9.95 7.76 4.85
C THR A 109 10.53 6.75 5.83
N VAL A 110 11.06 5.62 5.36
CA VAL A 110 11.73 4.63 6.23
C VAL A 110 13.03 5.18 6.78
N GLY A 111 13.76 5.95 5.98
CA GLY A 111 14.98 6.64 6.44
C GLY A 111 14.72 7.67 7.54
N GLN A 112 13.52 8.24 7.62
CA GLN A 112 13.12 9.16 8.67
C GLN A 112 12.84 8.47 10.03
N ASP A 113 12.53 7.17 10.01
CA ASP A 113 12.28 6.37 11.22
C ASP A 113 13.59 5.97 11.94
N GLY A 114 14.75 6.35 11.42
CA GLY A 114 16.09 6.13 12.00
C GLY A 114 16.67 4.74 11.75
N SER A 115 15.88 3.66 11.84
CA SER A 115 16.32 2.31 11.52
C SER A 115 15.19 1.45 10.95
N LEU A 116 15.55 0.44 10.15
CA LEU A 116 14.58 -0.52 9.60
C LEU A 116 13.81 -1.26 10.68
N LEU A 117 14.49 -1.67 11.76
CA LEU A 117 13.86 -2.35 12.90
C LEU A 117 12.85 -1.46 13.61
N ASN A 118 13.16 -0.18 13.80
CA ASN A 118 12.22 0.76 14.40
C ASN A 118 11.01 1.00 13.49
N SER A 119 11.26 1.20 12.20
CA SER A 119 10.20 1.30 11.20
C SER A 119 9.31 0.05 11.17
N LEU A 120 9.89 -1.14 11.27
CA LEU A 120 9.14 -2.39 11.33
C LEU A 120 8.28 -2.46 12.60
N LYS A 121 8.84 -2.16 13.78
CA LYS A 121 8.09 -2.14 15.05
C LYS A 121 6.89 -1.21 14.98
N VAL A 122 7.09 0.03 14.51
CA VAL A 122 6.00 1.00 14.35
C VAL A 122 4.91 0.47 13.41
N ARG A 123 5.30 -0.16 12.30
CA ARG A 123 4.35 -0.70 11.33
C ARG A 123 3.59 -1.92 11.87
N VAL A 124 4.28 -2.82 12.56
CA VAL A 124 3.66 -3.98 13.23
C VAL A 124 2.69 -3.49 14.32
N TYR A 125 3.09 -2.53 15.14
CA TYR A 125 2.21 -1.96 16.15
C TYR A 125 0.95 -1.34 15.54
N LYS A 126 1.09 -0.53 14.48
CA LYS A 126 -0.04 0.04 13.75
C LYS A 126 -0.93 -1.05 13.12
N ALA A 127 -0.33 -2.09 12.57
CA ALA A 127 -1.06 -3.22 12.00
C ALA A 127 -1.88 -3.96 13.07
N LEU A 128 -1.29 -4.23 14.23
CA LEU A 128 -1.98 -4.88 15.36
C LEU A 128 -3.11 -4.00 15.90
N ARG A 129 -2.85 -2.70 16.09
CA ARG A 129 -3.87 -1.74 16.54
C ARG A 129 -5.06 -1.70 15.59
N ASN A 130 -4.81 -1.81 14.31
CA ASN A 130 -5.83 -1.68 13.27
C ASN A 130 -6.34 -3.05 12.75
N ILE A 131 -5.98 -4.17 13.42
CA ILE A 131 -6.36 -5.51 12.98
C ILE A 131 -7.90 -5.68 12.94
N HIS A 132 -8.63 -4.97 13.79
CA HIS A 132 -10.07 -4.94 13.78
C HIS A 132 -10.63 -4.40 12.45
N GLN A 133 -9.91 -3.51 11.77
CA GLN A 133 -10.31 -2.95 10.47
C GLN A 133 -10.39 -4.02 9.36
N LEU A 134 -9.71 -5.16 9.55
CA LEU A 134 -9.83 -6.30 8.63
C LEU A 134 -11.21 -6.96 8.69
N PHE A 135 -11.90 -6.79 9.80
CA PHE A 135 -13.20 -7.45 10.09
C PHE A 135 -14.37 -6.47 10.09
N THR A 136 -14.12 -5.17 10.19
CA THR A 136 -15.14 -4.14 10.16
C THR A 136 -15.12 -3.40 8.81
N LYS A 137 -16.31 -3.12 8.28
CA LYS A 137 -16.45 -2.29 7.09
C LYS A 137 -16.21 -0.84 7.51
N GLN A 138 -15.04 -0.32 7.19
CA GLN A 138 -14.73 1.08 7.48
C GLN A 138 -15.28 1.95 6.34
N GLU A 139 -16.19 2.87 6.65
CA GLU A 139 -16.87 3.69 5.64
C GLU A 139 -15.99 4.80 5.06
N LYS A 140 -14.95 5.22 5.78
CA LYS A 140 -14.02 6.27 5.31
C LYS A 140 -12.59 5.97 5.74
N TYR A 141 -11.67 6.19 4.82
CA TYR A 141 -10.25 6.30 5.16
C TYR A 141 -10.09 7.58 6.00
N GLN A 142 -9.68 7.42 7.25
CA GLN A 142 -9.38 8.60 8.08
C GLN A 142 -8.09 9.23 7.56
N ASP A 143 -8.20 10.50 7.16
CA ASP A 143 -7.05 11.32 6.82
C ASP A 143 -6.17 11.43 8.06
N GLU A 144 -5.14 10.62 8.16
CA GLU A 144 -4.14 10.80 9.18
C GLU A 144 -3.38 12.08 8.83
N GLU A 145 -3.68 13.16 9.51
CA GLU A 145 -2.77 14.29 9.57
C GLU A 145 -1.39 13.74 9.87
N SER A 146 -0.45 14.04 9.00
CA SER A 146 0.92 13.53 8.93
C SER A 146 1.35 12.75 10.19
N ASN A 147 1.45 11.43 10.07
CA ASN A 147 2.11 10.61 11.10
C ASN A 147 3.63 10.84 11.13
N LEU A 148 4.06 12.06 10.99
CA LEU A 148 5.32 12.52 11.50
C LEU A 148 5.13 12.54 13.01
N ILE A 149 5.45 11.44 13.65
CA ILE A 149 5.71 11.41 15.08
C ILE A 149 6.78 12.47 15.30
N LYS A 150 6.38 13.57 15.91
CA LYS A 150 7.31 14.53 16.47
C LYS A 150 8.10 13.87 17.57
#